data_a66bafa17c67ee93a9226b01a9594555
#
_entry.id   a66bafa17c67ee93a9226b01a9594555
#
_cell.length_a   1.000
_cell.length_b   1.000
_cell.length_c   1.000
_cell.angle_alpha   90.00
_cell.angle_beta   90.00
_cell.angle_gamma   90.00
#
_symmetry.space_group_name_H-M   'P 1'
#
loop_
_entity.id
_entity.type
_entity.pdbx_description
1 polymer ?
#
loop_
_entity_poly.entity_id
_entity_poly.type
_entity_poly.pdbx_seq_one_letter_code
_entity_poly.pdbx_strand_id
1 'polypeptide(L)'
;MAERPIKSLSDLMDGGLEERFNQELTKVWQNVYDPNTNPTAARKVVMKVKIVPNERRDSVQFHVNVSSKLAPHVALTQTVMLSLGADGTITATERTEQVPGQLDME
;
A
#
# COMPACT_ATOMS: atom_id res chain seq x y z
N MET A 1 15.37 31.23 18.03
CA MET A 1 14.53 30.05 17.82
C MET A 1 13.82 29.68 19.10
N ALA A 2 12.53 29.54 19.04
CA ALA A 2 11.75 29.20 20.23
C ALA A 2 11.81 27.72 20.50
N GLU A 3 11.95 27.37 21.76
CA GLU A 3 11.86 26.00 22.20
C GLU A 3 10.44 25.69 22.61
N ARG A 4 9.96 24.54 22.23
CA ARG A 4 8.63 24.11 22.56
C ARG A 4 8.70 22.80 23.31
N PRO A 5 7.96 22.68 24.41
CA PRO A 5 7.95 21.39 25.10
C PRO A 5 7.22 20.34 24.28
N ILE A 6 7.69 19.12 24.37
CA ILE A 6 7.05 17.99 23.71
C ILE A 6 6.37 17.17 24.78
N LYS A 7 5.03 17.20 24.77
CA LYS A 7 4.23 16.54 25.78
C LYS A 7 3.25 15.54 25.20
N SER A 8 3.02 15.59 23.89
CA SER A 8 2.06 14.72 23.27
C SER A 8 2.49 14.47 21.84
N LEU A 9 1.79 13.53 21.21
CA LEU A 9 2.07 13.18 19.82
C LEU A 9 1.95 14.37 18.88
N SER A 10 1.00 15.24 19.15
CA SER A 10 0.77 16.39 18.28
C SER A 10 1.92 17.39 18.32
N ASP A 11 2.75 17.35 19.35
CA ASP A 11 3.89 18.25 19.45
C ASP A 11 5.09 17.80 18.65
N LEU A 12 5.13 16.53 18.24
CA LEU A 12 6.29 15.99 17.53
C LEU A 12 6.36 16.59 16.13
N MET A 13 7.57 16.98 15.73
CA MET A 13 7.81 17.54 14.39
C MET A 13 6.92 18.73 14.08
N ASP A 14 6.52 19.48 15.13
CA ASP A 14 5.63 20.64 14.96
C ASP A 14 4.34 20.25 14.25
N GLY A 15 3.77 19.12 14.67
CA GLY A 15 2.58 18.61 14.06
C GLY A 15 2.80 17.76 12.82
N GLY A 16 4.07 17.63 12.40
CA GLY A 16 4.36 16.91 11.16
C GLY A 16 4.09 15.42 11.25
N LEU A 17 4.28 14.83 12.43
CA LEU A 17 4.01 13.41 12.58
C LEU A 17 2.53 13.11 12.46
N GLU A 18 1.71 13.94 13.11
CA GLU A 18 0.26 13.78 13.02
C GLU A 18 -0.23 14.00 11.59
N GLU A 19 0.33 14.99 10.93
CA GLU A 19 -0.02 15.26 9.54
C GLU A 19 0.32 14.07 8.65
N ARG A 20 1.51 13.49 8.85
CA ARG A 20 1.93 12.34 8.07
C ARG A 20 1.02 11.14 8.31
N PHE A 21 0.61 10.94 9.57
CA PHE A 21 -0.33 9.88 9.88
C PHE A 21 -1.64 10.08 9.16
N ASN A 22 -2.15 11.32 9.16
CA ASN A 22 -3.42 11.61 8.51
C ASN A 22 -3.35 11.39 7.01
N GLN A 23 -2.21 11.67 6.40
CA GLN A 23 -2.03 11.40 4.97
C GLN A 23 -2.12 9.91 4.67
N GLU A 24 -1.48 9.09 5.51
CA GLU A 24 -1.54 7.65 5.31
C GLU A 24 -2.94 7.11 5.57
N LEU A 25 -3.63 7.67 6.56
CA LEU A 25 -4.99 7.25 6.86
C LEU A 25 -5.92 7.55 5.70
N THR A 26 -5.73 8.67 5.02
CA THR A 26 -6.53 8.99 3.84
C THR A 26 -6.35 7.94 2.75
N LYS A 27 -5.12 7.47 2.55
CA LYS A 27 -4.87 6.40 1.59
C LYS A 27 -5.63 5.13 1.96
N VAL A 28 -5.71 4.84 3.26
CA VAL A 28 -6.45 3.66 3.72
C VAL A 28 -7.92 3.80 3.39
N TRP A 29 -8.51 4.97 3.66
CA TRP A 29 -9.92 5.17 3.34
C TRP A 29 -10.19 5.00 1.85
N GLN A 30 -9.31 5.53 1.00
CA GLN A 30 -9.47 5.37 -0.44
C GLN A 30 -9.37 3.91 -0.85
N ASN A 31 -8.48 3.17 -0.21
CA ASN A 31 -8.31 1.75 -0.51
C ASN A 31 -9.52 0.93 -0.07
N VAL A 32 -10.13 1.31 1.05
CA VAL A 32 -11.33 0.61 1.53
C VAL A 32 -12.48 0.75 0.53
N TYR A 33 -12.59 1.89 -0.09
CA TYR A 33 -13.67 2.13 -1.05
C TYR A 33 -13.33 1.69 -2.47
N ASP A 34 -12.13 1.16 -2.68
CA ASP A 34 -11.70 0.73 -4.01
C ASP A 34 -12.38 -0.61 -4.34
N PRO A 35 -13.26 -0.64 -5.36
CA PRO A 35 -13.98 -1.88 -5.69
C PRO A 35 -13.09 -2.99 -6.23
N ASN A 36 -11.85 -2.68 -6.57
CA ASN A 36 -10.92 -3.69 -7.08
C ASN A 36 -10.16 -4.39 -5.97
N THR A 37 -10.49 -4.12 -4.71
CA THR A 37 -9.85 -4.76 -3.57
C THR A 37 -10.86 -5.60 -2.82
N ASN A 38 -10.34 -6.54 -2.04
CA ASN A 38 -11.20 -7.34 -1.17
C ASN A 38 -11.73 -6.42 -0.06
N PRO A 39 -13.06 -6.27 0.07
CA PRO A 39 -13.62 -5.29 1.00
C PRO A 39 -13.31 -5.59 2.46
N THR A 40 -13.12 -6.85 2.82
CA THR A 40 -12.89 -7.21 4.22
C THR A 40 -11.43 -7.44 4.55
N ALA A 41 -10.52 -7.21 3.60
CA ALA A 41 -9.11 -7.34 3.89
C ALA A 41 -8.67 -6.27 4.88
N ALA A 42 -7.80 -6.65 5.80
CA ALA A 42 -7.30 -5.71 6.80
C ALA A 42 -6.32 -4.74 6.17
N ARG A 43 -6.41 -3.48 6.58
CA ARG A 43 -5.45 -2.46 6.22
C ARG A 43 -4.78 -1.98 7.49
N LYS A 44 -3.55 -1.47 7.37
CA LYS A 44 -2.78 -1.07 8.56
C LYS A 44 -2.10 0.27 8.30
N VAL A 45 -2.03 1.09 9.36
CA VAL A 45 -1.15 2.24 9.37
C VAL A 45 -0.14 1.99 10.47
N VAL A 46 1.15 2.06 10.14
CA VAL A 46 2.21 1.78 11.09
C VAL A 46 3.03 3.03 11.27
N MET A 47 3.17 3.43 12.54
CA MET A 47 3.94 4.58 12.89
C MET A 47 5.12 4.13 13.73
N LYS A 48 6.32 4.49 13.30
CA LYS A 48 7.54 4.14 14.02
C LYS A 48 8.25 5.41 14.44
N VAL A 49 8.60 5.48 15.70
CA VAL A 49 9.40 6.57 16.21
C VAL A 49 10.66 5.96 16.82
N LYS A 50 11.81 6.25 16.21
CA LYS A 50 13.07 5.75 16.70
C LYS A 50 13.79 6.89 17.40
N ILE A 51 14.18 6.67 18.62
CA ILE A 51 14.80 7.69 19.45
C ILE A 51 16.26 7.29 19.71
N VAL A 52 17.19 8.12 19.26
CA VAL A 52 18.61 7.84 19.39
C VAL A 52 19.24 8.91 20.27
N PRO A 53 19.61 8.56 21.51
CA PRO A 53 20.25 9.54 22.37
C PRO A 53 21.74 9.64 22.08
N ASN A 54 22.34 10.77 22.49
CA ASN A 54 23.79 10.93 22.40
C ASN A 54 24.44 10.34 23.63
N GLU A 55 25.78 10.36 23.66
CA GLU A 55 26.52 9.76 24.76
C GLU A 55 26.31 10.49 26.06
N ARG A 56 26.09 11.79 26.03
CA ARG A 56 25.92 12.59 27.23
C ARG A 56 24.52 12.55 27.80
N ARG A 57 23.58 11.96 27.03
CA ARG A 57 22.20 11.83 27.47
C ARG A 57 21.48 13.16 27.62
N ASP A 58 21.93 14.17 26.88
CA ASP A 58 21.34 15.49 26.97
C ASP A 58 20.64 15.89 25.68
N SER A 59 20.65 15.01 24.67
CA SER A 59 19.88 15.24 23.46
C SER A 59 19.55 13.92 22.80
N VAL A 60 18.48 13.90 22.02
CA VAL A 60 18.07 12.72 21.27
C VAL A 60 17.70 13.13 19.87
N GLN A 61 17.83 12.20 18.95
CA GLN A 61 17.32 12.37 17.59
C GLN A 61 16.10 11.50 17.42
N PHE A 62 15.06 12.06 16.84
CA PHE A 62 13.86 11.32 16.49
C PHE A 62 13.90 10.99 15.00
N HIS A 63 13.74 9.72 14.68
CA HIS A 63 13.57 9.27 13.31
C HIS A 63 12.16 8.73 13.20
N VAL A 64 11.35 9.38 12.40
CA VAL A 64 9.92 9.09 12.33
C VAL A 64 9.59 8.53 10.97
N ASN A 65 8.83 7.46 10.94
CA ASN A 65 8.37 6.86 9.71
C ASN A 65 6.92 6.44 9.87
N VAL A 66 6.07 6.85 8.94
CA VAL A 66 4.68 6.45 8.92
C VAL A 66 4.42 5.80 7.57
N SER A 67 3.89 4.60 7.61
CA SER A 67 3.59 3.86 6.38
C SER A 67 2.24 3.19 6.52
N SER A 68 1.68 2.80 5.40
CA SER A 68 0.42 2.08 5.39
C SER A 68 0.57 0.81 4.58
N LYS A 69 -0.17 -0.21 4.98
CA LYS A 69 -0.28 -1.44 4.21
C LYS A 69 -1.70 -1.53 3.72
N LEU A 70 -1.85 -1.45 2.42
CA LEU A 70 -3.16 -1.43 1.77
C LEU A 70 -3.49 -2.81 1.26
N ALA A 71 -4.78 -3.03 0.99
CA ALA A 71 -5.20 -4.26 0.34
C ALA A 71 -4.83 -4.19 -1.13
N PRO A 72 -4.22 -5.25 -1.67
CA PRO A 72 -3.88 -5.25 -3.10
C PRO A 72 -5.12 -5.44 -3.95
N HIS A 73 -5.01 -5.06 -5.20
CA HIS A 73 -6.07 -5.35 -6.14
C HIS A 73 -6.23 -6.85 -6.28
N VAL A 74 -7.46 -7.27 -6.51
CA VAL A 74 -7.75 -8.68 -6.73
C VAL A 74 -6.99 -9.14 -7.98
N ALA A 75 -6.40 -10.34 -7.88
CA ALA A 75 -5.58 -10.84 -8.97
C ALA A 75 -6.43 -11.10 -10.22
N LEU A 76 -5.86 -10.78 -11.35
CA LEU A 76 -6.43 -11.14 -12.63
C LEU A 76 -5.77 -12.42 -13.11
N THR A 77 -6.56 -13.31 -13.65
CA THR A 77 -6.09 -14.61 -14.11
C THR A 77 -6.50 -14.82 -15.55
N GLN A 78 -5.56 -15.30 -16.33
CA GLN A 78 -5.82 -15.55 -17.74
C GLN A 78 -5.10 -16.82 -18.13
N THR A 79 -5.75 -17.62 -18.96
CA THR A 79 -5.12 -18.80 -19.53
C THR A 79 -4.55 -18.45 -20.88
N VAL A 80 -3.31 -18.76 -21.06
CA VAL A 80 -2.61 -18.52 -22.33
C VAL A 80 -2.21 -19.88 -22.89
N MET A 81 -2.58 -20.12 -24.14
CA MET A 81 -2.25 -21.35 -24.82
C MET A 81 -0.97 -21.15 -25.58
N LEU A 82 -0.07 -22.12 -25.45
CA LEU A 82 1.19 -22.07 -26.15
C LEU A 82 1.25 -23.16 -27.23
N SER A 83 1.84 -22.82 -28.35
CA SER A 83 2.05 -23.80 -29.41
C SER A 83 3.43 -23.59 -29.99
N LEU A 84 4.01 -24.71 -30.47
CA LEU A 84 5.33 -24.69 -31.05
C LEU A 84 5.20 -24.87 -32.56
N GLY A 85 5.70 -23.89 -33.31
CA GLY A 85 5.70 -23.95 -34.75
C GLY A 85 6.77 -24.87 -35.29
N ALA A 86 6.62 -25.22 -36.56
CA ALA A 86 7.58 -26.12 -37.21
C ALA A 86 8.98 -25.53 -37.26
N ASP A 87 9.08 -24.21 -37.26
CA ASP A 87 10.36 -23.52 -37.29
C ASP A 87 10.95 -23.30 -35.90
N GLY A 88 10.33 -23.84 -34.89
CA GLY A 88 10.83 -23.68 -33.53
C GLY A 88 10.30 -22.45 -32.81
N THR A 89 9.45 -21.65 -33.44
CA THR A 89 8.87 -20.46 -32.77
C THR A 89 7.75 -20.86 -31.81
N ILE A 90 7.69 -20.19 -30.70
CA ILE A 90 6.59 -20.39 -29.74
C ILE A 90 5.60 -19.27 -29.91
N THR A 91 4.34 -19.65 -30.09
CA THR A 91 3.24 -18.70 -30.23
C THR A 91 2.35 -18.77 -29.00
N ALA A 92 1.99 -17.63 -28.47
CA ALA A 92 1.08 -17.54 -27.34
C ALA A 92 -0.22 -16.95 -27.77
N THR A 93 -1.33 -17.58 -27.37
CA THR A 93 -2.67 -17.16 -27.75
C THR A 93 -3.53 -17.09 -26.53
N GLU A 94 -4.30 -16.02 -26.40
CA GLU A 94 -5.25 -15.90 -25.33
C GLU A 94 -6.36 -16.90 -25.49
N ARG A 95 -6.75 -17.48 -24.39
CA ARG A 95 -7.91 -18.33 -24.37
C ARG A 95 -9.03 -17.57 -23.67
N THR A 96 -10.06 -17.24 -24.42
CA THR A 96 -11.22 -16.58 -23.86
C THR A 96 -12.20 -17.64 -23.42
N GLU A 97 -12.54 -17.63 -22.16
CA GLU A 97 -13.54 -18.53 -21.64
C GLU A 97 -14.89 -17.90 -21.74
N GLN A 98 -15.85 -18.65 -22.24
CA GLN A 98 -17.20 -18.16 -22.34
C GLN A 98 -18.04 -18.82 -21.28
N VAL A 99 -18.72 -17.98 -20.52
CA VAL A 99 -19.65 -18.47 -19.52
C VAL A 99 -20.98 -18.70 -20.21
N PRO A 100 -21.61 -19.84 -19.99
CA PRO A 100 -22.92 -20.07 -20.60
C PRO A 100 -23.88 -18.94 -20.30
N GLY A 101 -24.56 -18.46 -21.31
CA GLY A 101 -25.48 -17.34 -21.20
C GLY A 101 -24.84 -16.01 -21.36
N GLN A 102 -23.55 -16.00 -21.45
CA GLN A 102 -22.83 -14.79 -21.62
C GLN A 102 -22.67 -14.42 -23.07
N LEU A 103 -22.78 -15.08 -23.81
CA LEU A 103 -22.65 -14.97 -25.06
C LEU A 103 -22.36 -14.07 -25.81
N ASP A 104 -22.08 -13.96 -26.00
CA ASP A 104 -21.79 -13.37 -26.53
C ASP A 104 -22.15 -12.58 -27.08
N MET A 105 -22.11 -12.22 -26.88
CA MET A 105 -22.46 -11.40 -27.14
C MET A 105 -21.92 -10.94 -28.01
N GLU A 106 -21.77 -11.35 -28.55
CA GLU A 106 -21.14 -10.97 -29.24
C GLU A 106 -21.15 -10.53 -29.62
#